data_8e572b721613c9353d6c8e23a69fbda1
#
_entry.id   8e572b721613c9353d6c8e23a69fbda1
#
_cell.length_a   1.000
_cell.length_b   1.000
_cell.length_c   1.000
_cell.angle_alpha   90.00
_cell.angle_beta   90.00
_cell.angle_gamma   90.00
#
_symmetry.space_group_name_H-M   'P 1'
#
loop_
_entity.id
_entity.type
_entity.pdbx_description
1 polymer ?
#
loop_
_entity_poly.entity_id
_entity_poly.type
_entity_poly.pdbx_seq_one_letter_code
_entity_poly.pdbx_strand_id
1 'polypeptide(L)'
;RQYTAKVRHRRLRGFTLVELLVAIAVMALLAIASWRGLDGMARSQQLTRERTDELLVLQTVLAQWAADLDALQAIDHTEPIAWDGQVLRLTRRGTRQPDEGALVVAWARRSVDGTARWMRWQSPPVRTRAEWNAAWQRAAQWARTPGEAERRQETVLMPLANWQLYYYRSGAWANALST
;
A
#
# COMPACT_ATOMS: atom_id res chain seq x y z
N ARG A 1 31.36 -24.53 -86.96
CA ARG A 1 30.62 -23.37 -86.41
C ARG A 1 30.95 -23.30 -84.90
N GLN A 2 31.84 -22.37 -84.56
CA GLN A 2 32.14 -22.09 -83.09
C GLN A 2 31.22 -21.01 -82.61
N TYR A 3 30.46 -21.33 -81.53
CA TYR A 3 29.62 -20.35 -80.79
C TYR A 3 30.48 -19.78 -79.67
N THR A 4 30.88 -18.53 -79.79
CA THR A 4 31.55 -17.77 -78.78
C THR A 4 30.45 -17.18 -77.83
N ALA A 5 30.31 -17.72 -76.65
CA ALA A 5 29.43 -17.17 -75.59
C ALA A 5 30.05 -15.87 -75.01
N LYS A 6 29.33 -14.77 -75.21
CA LYS A 6 29.73 -13.43 -74.73
C LYS A 6 29.40 -13.31 -73.24
N VAL A 7 30.38 -13.51 -72.37
CA VAL A 7 30.25 -13.31 -70.94
C VAL A 7 30.07 -11.83 -70.67
N ARG A 8 28.85 -11.44 -70.23
CA ARG A 8 28.53 -10.09 -69.79
C ARG A 8 29.12 -9.86 -68.39
N HIS A 9 30.24 -9.17 -68.27
CA HIS A 9 30.78 -8.68 -67.00
C HIS A 9 29.83 -7.65 -66.39
N ARG A 10 29.12 -8.04 -65.40
CA ARG A 10 28.36 -7.14 -64.56
C ARG A 10 29.35 -6.28 -63.76
N ARG A 11 29.45 -4.98 -64.09
CA ARG A 11 30.26 -4.03 -63.31
C ARG A 11 29.71 -3.95 -61.91
N LEU A 12 30.46 -4.47 -60.96
CA LEU A 12 30.19 -4.27 -59.53
C LEU A 12 30.41 -2.78 -59.22
N ARG A 13 29.35 -2.05 -58.96
CA ARG A 13 29.45 -0.67 -58.48
C ARG A 13 30.00 -0.74 -57.06
N GLY A 14 31.18 -0.19 -56.82
CA GLY A 14 31.73 -0.03 -55.47
C GLY A 14 30.94 1.02 -54.69
N PHE A 15 30.83 0.81 -53.36
CA PHE A 15 30.23 1.78 -52.45
C PHE A 15 31.07 3.06 -52.43
N THR A 16 30.39 4.20 -52.40
CA THR A 16 31.05 5.50 -52.19
C THR A 16 31.25 5.74 -50.72
N LEU A 17 32.29 6.46 -50.32
CA LEU A 17 32.58 6.84 -48.94
C LEU A 17 31.42 7.63 -48.32
N VAL A 18 30.72 8.44 -49.12
CA VAL A 18 29.55 9.21 -48.70
C VAL A 18 28.36 8.31 -48.35
N GLU A 19 28.09 7.27 -49.15
CA GLU A 19 27.03 6.28 -48.86
C GLU A 19 27.29 5.56 -47.55
N LEU A 20 28.53 5.20 -47.23
CA LEU A 20 28.90 4.58 -45.98
C LEU A 20 28.68 5.52 -44.80
N LEU A 21 29.08 6.80 -44.89
CA LEU A 21 28.90 7.80 -43.88
C LEU A 21 27.41 8.05 -43.60
N VAL A 22 26.59 8.17 -44.63
CA VAL A 22 25.13 8.36 -44.48
C VAL A 22 24.50 7.13 -43.83
N ALA A 23 24.89 5.94 -44.22
CA ALA A 23 24.38 4.71 -43.62
C ALA A 23 24.69 4.62 -42.13
N ILE A 24 25.91 4.95 -41.71
CA ILE A 24 26.30 4.98 -40.30
C ILE A 24 25.52 6.07 -39.53
N ALA A 25 25.34 7.25 -40.11
CA ALA A 25 24.58 8.32 -39.49
C ALA A 25 23.10 7.92 -39.26
N VAL A 26 22.47 7.29 -40.28
CA VAL A 26 21.10 6.79 -40.15
C VAL A 26 20.99 5.69 -39.06
N MET A 27 21.94 4.74 -39.06
CA MET A 27 21.97 3.70 -38.02
C MET A 27 22.14 4.29 -36.60
N ALA A 28 23.00 5.30 -36.47
CA ALA A 28 23.18 5.97 -35.17
C ALA A 28 21.89 6.67 -34.70
N LEU A 29 21.18 7.35 -35.62
CA LEU A 29 19.88 7.97 -35.27
C LEU A 29 18.82 6.94 -34.89
N LEU A 30 18.75 5.81 -35.62
CA LEU A 30 17.83 4.72 -35.29
C LEU A 30 18.16 4.09 -33.92
N ALA A 31 19.44 3.90 -33.61
CA ALA A 31 19.89 3.38 -32.35
C ALA A 31 19.47 4.32 -31.17
N ILE A 32 19.68 5.64 -31.34
CA ILE A 32 19.26 6.63 -30.34
C ILE A 32 17.74 6.65 -30.19
N ALA A 33 16.99 6.60 -31.28
CA ALA A 33 15.51 6.58 -31.20
C ALA A 33 14.99 5.31 -30.50
N SER A 34 15.58 4.14 -30.81
CA SER A 34 15.25 2.87 -30.16
C SER A 34 15.55 2.92 -28.66
N TRP A 35 16.71 3.43 -28.28
CA TRP A 35 17.10 3.58 -26.88
C TRP A 35 16.12 4.46 -26.09
N ARG A 36 15.75 5.63 -26.66
CA ARG A 36 14.77 6.52 -26.04
C ARG A 36 13.39 5.87 -25.89
N GLY A 37 12.99 5.07 -26.85
CA GLY A 37 11.74 4.30 -26.79
C GLY A 37 11.74 3.28 -25.63
N LEU A 38 12.83 2.52 -25.48
CA LEU A 38 12.99 1.55 -24.38
C LEU A 38 13.04 2.23 -23.01
N ASP A 39 13.78 3.34 -22.89
CA ASP A 39 13.86 4.11 -21.65
C ASP A 39 12.48 4.67 -21.23
N GLY A 40 11.70 5.18 -22.19
CA GLY A 40 10.33 5.62 -21.96
C GLY A 40 9.40 4.49 -21.47
N MET A 41 9.51 3.30 -22.08
CA MET A 41 8.76 2.12 -21.63
C MET A 41 9.15 1.68 -20.21
N ALA A 42 10.44 1.66 -19.89
CA ALA A 42 10.94 1.29 -18.58
C ALA A 42 10.40 2.23 -17.48
N ARG A 43 10.44 3.54 -17.72
CA ARG A 43 9.87 4.54 -16.79
C ARG A 43 8.36 4.40 -16.62
N SER A 44 7.63 4.16 -17.73
CA SER A 44 6.18 3.95 -17.66
C SER A 44 5.82 2.70 -16.86
N GLN A 45 6.57 1.61 -17.03
CA GLN A 45 6.39 0.39 -16.26
C GLN A 45 6.68 0.61 -14.77
N GLN A 46 7.73 1.36 -14.44
CA GLN A 46 8.05 1.66 -13.04
C GLN A 46 6.94 2.46 -12.37
N LEU A 47 6.45 3.54 -13.00
CA LEU A 47 5.32 4.33 -12.48
C LEU A 47 4.05 3.49 -12.30
N THR A 48 3.78 2.56 -13.22
CA THR A 48 2.63 1.66 -13.10
C THR A 48 2.78 0.70 -11.93
N ARG A 49 3.98 0.15 -11.71
CA ARG A 49 4.26 -0.73 -10.57
C ARG A 49 4.09 0.01 -9.24
N GLU A 50 4.68 1.19 -9.10
CA GLU A 50 4.56 2.01 -7.88
C GLU A 50 3.10 2.28 -7.53
N ARG A 51 2.27 2.67 -8.52
CA ARG A 51 0.83 2.88 -8.31
C ARG A 51 0.09 1.59 -7.95
N THR A 52 0.47 0.47 -8.56
CA THR A 52 -0.13 -0.82 -8.26
C THR A 52 0.19 -1.26 -6.83
N ASP A 53 1.43 -1.07 -6.39
CA ASP A 53 1.86 -1.39 -5.03
C ASP A 53 1.13 -0.54 -3.99
N GLU A 54 0.96 0.77 -4.24
CA GLU A 54 0.16 1.64 -3.39
C GLU A 54 -1.30 1.19 -3.27
N LEU A 55 -1.92 0.78 -4.39
CA LEU A 55 -3.30 0.26 -4.38
C LEU A 55 -3.41 -1.06 -3.63
N LEU A 56 -2.45 -1.97 -3.75
CA LEU A 56 -2.43 -3.23 -3.02
C LEU A 56 -2.30 -3.01 -1.51
N VAL A 57 -1.45 -2.07 -1.09
CA VAL A 57 -1.34 -1.66 0.32
C VAL A 57 -2.67 -1.11 0.82
N LEU A 58 -3.30 -0.19 0.07
CA LEU A 58 -4.60 0.37 0.44
C LEU A 58 -5.67 -0.72 0.57
N GLN A 59 -5.77 -1.62 -0.39
CA GLN A 59 -6.73 -2.74 -0.35
C GLN A 59 -6.50 -3.63 0.89
N THR A 60 -5.24 -3.96 1.19
CA THR A 60 -4.89 -4.77 2.35
C THR A 60 -5.28 -4.08 3.66
N VAL A 61 -5.00 -2.79 3.77
CA VAL A 61 -5.35 -1.99 4.96
C VAL A 61 -6.86 -1.90 5.14
N LEU A 62 -7.60 -1.63 4.06
CA LEU A 62 -9.07 -1.56 4.11
C LEU A 62 -9.71 -2.93 4.41
N ALA A 63 -9.15 -4.01 3.89
CA ALA A 63 -9.60 -5.37 4.23
C ALA A 63 -9.38 -5.69 5.71
N GLN A 64 -8.23 -5.29 6.28
CA GLN A 64 -7.97 -5.43 7.72
C GLN A 64 -8.91 -4.56 8.56
N TRP A 65 -9.18 -3.32 8.12
CA TRP A 65 -10.15 -2.44 8.75
C TRP A 65 -11.54 -3.05 8.79
N ALA A 66 -12.03 -3.54 7.64
CA ALA A 66 -13.31 -4.21 7.52
C ALA A 66 -13.37 -5.45 8.43
N ALA A 67 -12.34 -6.29 8.41
CA ALA A 67 -12.27 -7.49 9.24
C ALA A 67 -12.29 -7.18 10.75
N ASP A 68 -11.68 -6.07 11.18
CA ASP A 68 -11.74 -5.63 12.58
C ASP A 68 -13.15 -5.18 12.97
N LEU A 69 -13.86 -4.46 12.08
CA LEU A 69 -15.24 -4.03 12.30
C LEU A 69 -16.24 -5.19 12.26
N ASP A 70 -16.09 -6.11 11.31
CA ASP A 70 -16.96 -7.28 11.18
C ASP A 70 -16.83 -8.24 12.36
N ALA A 71 -15.66 -8.25 12.99
CA ALA A 71 -15.42 -9.08 14.19
C ALA A 71 -15.79 -8.39 15.50
N LEU A 72 -16.40 -7.19 15.47
CA LEU A 72 -16.86 -6.49 16.69
C LEU A 72 -17.68 -7.42 17.59
N GLN A 73 -17.40 -7.35 18.87
CA GLN A 73 -18.10 -8.14 19.88
C GLN A 73 -18.57 -7.24 21.03
N ALA A 74 -19.85 -7.25 21.25
CA ALA A 74 -20.40 -6.71 22.48
C ALA A 74 -20.23 -7.75 23.60
N ILE A 75 -19.49 -7.40 24.63
CA ILE A 75 -19.29 -8.19 25.84
C ILE A 75 -19.88 -7.39 26.98
N ASP A 76 -20.61 -8.04 27.89
CA ASP A 76 -21.26 -7.38 29.03
C ASP A 76 -20.28 -6.52 29.83
N HIS A 77 -20.68 -5.31 30.10
CA HIS A 77 -19.88 -4.31 30.84
C HIS A 77 -18.55 -3.89 30.12
N THR A 78 -18.49 -4.00 28.82
CA THR A 78 -17.38 -3.48 28.01
C THR A 78 -17.90 -2.55 26.92
N GLU A 79 -16.99 -1.76 26.31
CA GLU A 79 -17.32 -0.95 25.16
C GLU A 79 -16.93 -1.69 23.87
N PRO A 80 -17.87 -1.99 22.96
CA PRO A 80 -17.53 -2.65 21.71
C PRO A 80 -16.73 -1.75 20.76
N ILE A 81 -17.00 -0.44 20.76
CA ILE A 81 -16.35 0.57 19.93
C ILE A 81 -16.36 1.93 20.61
N ALA A 82 -15.25 2.63 20.60
CA ALA A 82 -15.15 4.01 21.07
C ALA A 82 -14.14 4.82 20.25
N TRP A 83 -14.51 6.07 19.99
CA TRP A 83 -13.67 7.07 19.34
C TRP A 83 -13.51 8.29 20.26
N ASP A 84 -12.27 8.69 20.52
CA ASP A 84 -11.97 9.85 21.40
C ASP A 84 -11.37 11.06 20.65
N GLY A 85 -11.46 11.06 19.32
CA GLY A 85 -10.86 12.10 18.46
C GLY A 85 -9.44 11.79 18.00
N GLN A 86 -8.76 10.81 18.59
CA GLN A 86 -7.39 10.43 18.27
C GLN A 86 -7.26 8.93 17.97
N VAL A 87 -7.93 8.09 18.74
CA VAL A 87 -7.88 6.64 18.60
C VAL A 87 -9.27 6.04 18.52
N LEU A 88 -9.47 5.18 17.54
CA LEU A 88 -10.61 4.28 17.50
C LEU A 88 -10.20 2.98 18.19
N ARG A 89 -10.95 2.60 19.22
CA ARG A 89 -10.76 1.37 19.99
C ARG A 89 -11.92 0.42 19.73
N LEU A 90 -11.61 -0.84 19.54
CA LEU A 90 -12.55 -1.89 19.20
C LEU A 90 -12.36 -3.07 20.14
N THR A 91 -13.46 -3.67 20.60
CA THR A 91 -13.46 -5.00 21.20
C THR A 91 -13.91 -5.99 20.13
N ARG A 92 -13.06 -6.96 19.80
CA ARG A 92 -13.36 -7.94 18.75
C ARG A 92 -13.12 -9.37 19.21
N ARG A 93 -13.74 -10.32 18.51
CA ARG A 93 -13.48 -11.74 18.70
C ARG A 93 -12.06 -12.11 18.22
N GLY A 94 -11.40 -13.00 18.94
CA GLY A 94 -10.22 -13.70 18.43
C GLY A 94 -10.59 -14.54 17.20
N THR A 95 -9.70 -14.54 16.19
CA THR A 95 -9.96 -15.27 14.94
C THR A 95 -9.18 -16.57 14.81
N ARG A 96 -8.20 -16.80 15.68
CA ARG A 96 -7.35 -18.00 15.61
C ARG A 96 -7.99 -19.23 16.22
N GLN A 97 -8.64 -19.07 17.37
CA GLN A 97 -9.34 -20.16 18.04
C GLN A 97 -10.60 -19.61 18.74
N PRO A 98 -11.72 -20.35 18.76
CA PRO A 98 -12.96 -19.90 19.39
C PRO A 98 -12.82 -19.54 20.87
N ASP A 99 -11.91 -20.20 21.60
CA ASP A 99 -11.69 -20.03 23.04
C ASP A 99 -10.51 -19.10 23.37
N GLU A 100 -9.94 -18.43 22.40
CA GLU A 100 -8.75 -17.58 22.59
C GLU A 100 -9.04 -16.37 23.49
N GLY A 101 -10.30 -15.93 23.57
CA GLY A 101 -10.73 -14.73 24.27
C GLY A 101 -10.95 -13.56 23.31
N ALA A 102 -11.27 -12.39 23.89
CA ALA A 102 -11.44 -11.17 23.11
C ALA A 102 -10.09 -10.48 22.85
N LEU A 103 -10.07 -9.62 21.85
CA LEU A 103 -8.95 -8.75 21.52
C LEU A 103 -9.39 -7.30 21.62
N VAL A 104 -8.52 -6.44 22.16
CA VAL A 104 -8.66 -5.00 22.03
C VAL A 104 -7.80 -4.57 20.85
N VAL A 105 -8.43 -3.94 19.87
CA VAL A 105 -7.74 -3.38 18.70
C VAL A 105 -7.89 -1.87 18.73
N ALA A 106 -6.85 -1.17 18.33
CA ALA A 106 -6.86 0.27 18.22
C ALA A 106 -6.31 0.72 16.87
N TRP A 107 -6.95 1.74 16.33
CA TRP A 107 -6.54 2.40 15.08
C TRP A 107 -6.30 3.88 15.38
N ALA A 108 -5.15 4.39 14.96
CA ALA A 108 -4.78 5.78 15.17
C ALA A 108 -3.97 6.33 14.00
N ARG A 109 -4.04 7.64 13.83
CA ARG A 109 -3.12 8.37 12.96
C ARG A 109 -2.02 8.96 13.84
N ARG A 110 -0.78 8.58 13.59
CA ARG A 110 0.39 9.07 14.34
C ARG A 110 1.52 9.49 13.39
N SER A 111 2.36 10.41 13.86
CA SER A 111 3.59 10.75 13.14
C SER A 111 4.68 9.74 13.46
N VAL A 112 5.27 9.16 12.43
CA VAL A 112 6.44 8.26 12.51
C VAL A 112 7.48 8.84 11.55
N ASP A 113 8.65 9.17 12.05
CA ASP A 113 9.75 9.78 11.28
C ASP A 113 9.30 11.01 10.47
N GLY A 114 8.49 11.88 11.08
CA GLY A 114 7.96 13.09 10.45
C GLY A 114 6.81 12.88 9.48
N THR A 115 6.42 11.64 9.18
CA THR A 115 5.32 11.31 8.28
C THR A 115 4.09 10.84 9.06
N ALA A 116 2.92 11.42 8.76
CA ALA A 116 1.67 10.96 9.34
C ALA A 116 1.26 9.63 8.71
N ARG A 117 1.07 8.61 9.54
CA ARG A 117 0.75 7.25 9.13
C ARG A 117 -0.48 6.72 9.84
N TRP A 118 -1.23 5.89 9.15
CA TRP A 118 -2.28 5.09 9.76
C TRP A 118 -1.65 3.87 10.40
N MET A 119 -2.03 3.63 11.65
CA MET A 119 -1.40 2.61 12.48
C MET A 119 -2.47 1.77 13.15
N ARG A 120 -2.18 0.51 13.33
CA ARG A 120 -3.02 -0.46 14.04
C ARG A 120 -2.24 -1.07 15.19
N TRP A 121 -2.89 -1.17 16.34
CA TRP A 121 -2.38 -1.85 17.51
C TRP A 121 -3.36 -2.95 17.92
N GLN A 122 -2.84 -4.02 18.50
CA GLN A 122 -3.66 -5.14 18.98
C GLN A 122 -3.11 -5.69 20.29
N SER A 123 -3.99 -5.89 21.27
CA SER A 123 -3.62 -6.53 22.54
C SER A 123 -3.34 -8.03 22.35
N PRO A 124 -2.65 -8.67 23.29
CA PRO A 124 -2.82 -10.11 23.52
C PRO A 124 -4.29 -10.45 23.81
N PRO A 125 -4.70 -11.71 23.66
CA PRO A 125 -6.03 -12.15 24.03
C PRO A 125 -6.34 -11.86 25.48
N VAL A 126 -7.55 -11.34 25.74
CA VAL A 126 -8.05 -10.98 27.08
C VAL A 126 -9.24 -11.89 27.42
N ARG A 127 -9.24 -12.40 28.64
CA ARG A 127 -10.27 -13.35 29.12
C ARG A 127 -11.05 -12.81 30.30
N THR A 128 -10.53 -11.81 30.99
CA THR A 128 -11.15 -11.21 32.14
C THR A 128 -11.44 -9.74 31.88
N ARG A 129 -12.39 -9.18 32.63
CA ARG A 129 -12.72 -7.75 32.60
C ARG A 129 -11.52 -6.88 33.01
N ALA A 130 -10.73 -7.33 33.97
CA ALA A 130 -9.53 -6.61 34.40
C ALA A 130 -8.47 -6.52 33.27
N GLU A 131 -8.21 -7.63 32.58
CA GLU A 131 -7.32 -7.66 31.42
C GLU A 131 -7.84 -6.79 30.28
N TRP A 132 -9.16 -6.84 30.01
CA TRP A 132 -9.79 -5.99 29.02
C TRP A 132 -9.61 -4.50 29.37
N ASN A 133 -9.93 -4.08 30.59
CA ASN A 133 -9.74 -2.71 31.03
C ASN A 133 -8.28 -2.25 30.87
N ALA A 134 -7.33 -3.07 31.28
CA ALA A 134 -5.91 -2.77 31.12
C ALA A 134 -5.50 -2.63 29.64
N ALA A 135 -6.00 -3.50 28.75
CA ALA A 135 -5.75 -3.41 27.32
C ALA A 135 -6.41 -2.18 26.70
N TRP A 136 -7.63 -1.84 27.14
CA TRP A 136 -8.37 -0.65 26.67
C TRP A 136 -7.67 0.67 27.01
N GLN A 137 -7.09 0.77 28.20
CA GLN A 137 -6.29 1.92 28.61
C GLN A 137 -4.95 1.98 27.89
N ARG A 138 -4.29 0.83 27.72
CA ARG A 138 -3.04 0.76 26.93
C ARG A 138 -3.26 1.20 25.49
N ALA A 139 -4.37 0.82 24.87
CA ALA A 139 -4.73 1.25 23.52
C ALA A 139 -4.85 2.79 23.42
N ALA A 140 -5.46 3.44 24.42
CA ALA A 140 -5.56 4.90 24.47
C ALA A 140 -4.19 5.56 24.67
N GLN A 141 -3.35 5.00 25.55
CA GLN A 141 -1.99 5.49 25.81
C GLN A 141 -1.10 5.32 24.59
N TRP A 142 -1.18 4.16 23.92
CA TRP A 142 -0.43 3.87 22.68
C TRP A 142 -0.64 4.95 21.61
N ALA A 143 -1.85 5.41 21.42
CA ALA A 143 -2.13 6.43 20.42
C ALA A 143 -1.45 7.77 20.72
N ARG A 144 -1.21 8.08 21.98
CA ARG A 144 -0.60 9.34 22.44
C ARG A 144 0.90 9.22 22.63
N THR A 145 1.32 8.25 23.45
CA THR A 145 2.72 8.11 23.88
C THR A 145 3.04 6.63 24.07
N PRO A 146 3.36 5.89 22.98
CA PRO A 146 3.64 4.47 23.07
C PRO A 146 4.96 4.19 23.79
N GLY A 147 4.90 3.26 24.74
CA GLY A 147 6.08 2.62 25.29
C GLY A 147 6.64 1.53 24.39
N GLU A 148 7.75 0.89 24.76
CA GLU A 148 8.33 -0.19 23.99
C GLU A 148 7.42 -1.42 23.85
N ALA A 149 6.64 -1.72 24.90
CA ALA A 149 5.71 -2.85 24.86
C ALA A 149 4.59 -2.64 23.84
N GLU A 150 4.04 -1.42 23.77
CA GLU A 150 3.00 -1.05 22.83
C GLU A 150 3.55 -1.03 21.39
N ARG A 151 4.77 -0.56 21.19
CA ARG A 151 5.41 -0.54 19.87
C ARG A 151 5.64 -1.93 19.30
N ARG A 152 5.88 -2.94 20.13
CA ARG A 152 5.99 -4.34 19.66
C ARG A 152 4.67 -4.93 19.17
N GLN A 153 3.55 -4.32 19.50
CA GLN A 153 2.20 -4.76 19.15
C GLN A 153 1.56 -3.87 18.09
N GLU A 154 2.28 -2.87 17.60
CA GLU A 154 1.78 -1.98 16.56
C GLU A 154 2.21 -2.44 15.17
N THR A 155 1.39 -2.09 14.19
CA THR A 155 1.69 -2.25 12.77
C THR A 155 1.56 -0.89 12.10
N VAL A 156 2.62 -0.44 11.45
CA VAL A 156 2.61 0.74 10.60
C VAL A 156 2.02 0.32 9.26
N LEU A 157 0.96 0.98 8.81
CA LEU A 157 0.22 0.58 7.63
C LEU A 157 0.58 1.46 6.41
N MET A 158 -0.01 2.63 6.31
CA MET A 158 0.14 3.50 5.15
C MET A 158 0.21 4.97 5.55
N PRO A 159 0.74 5.86 4.71
CA PRO A 159 0.60 7.30 4.92
C PRO A 159 -0.86 7.71 4.96
N LEU A 160 -1.24 8.60 5.89
CA LEU A 160 -2.60 9.11 6.04
C LEU A 160 -2.58 10.59 6.42
N ALA A 161 -2.97 11.45 5.50
CA ALA A 161 -2.95 12.90 5.71
C ALA A 161 -3.99 13.36 6.74
N ASN A 162 -5.20 12.82 6.67
CA ASN A 162 -6.30 13.18 7.55
C ASN A 162 -7.17 11.96 7.85
N TRP A 163 -7.84 11.97 9.01
CA TRP A 163 -8.74 10.93 9.45
C TRP A 163 -9.92 11.52 10.21
N GLN A 164 -11.13 11.25 9.74
CA GLN A 164 -12.37 11.66 10.36
C GLN A 164 -13.32 10.47 10.41
N LEU A 165 -14.04 10.34 11.53
CA LEU A 165 -15.00 9.27 11.74
C LEU A 165 -16.42 9.83 11.85
N TYR A 166 -17.32 9.16 11.13
CA TYR A 166 -18.75 9.42 11.17
C TYR A 166 -19.47 8.12 11.46
N TYR A 167 -20.47 8.18 12.30
CA TYR A 167 -21.38 7.06 12.56
C TYR A 167 -22.69 7.29 11.86
N TYR A 168 -23.25 6.23 11.29
CA TYR A 168 -24.60 6.25 10.76
C TYR A 168 -25.56 5.87 11.89
N ARG A 169 -26.37 6.82 12.35
CA ARG A 169 -27.39 6.62 13.39
C ARG A 169 -28.70 7.24 12.96
N SER A 170 -29.80 6.54 13.21
CA SER A 170 -31.18 7.05 12.98
C SER A 170 -31.41 7.65 11.60
N GLY A 171 -30.80 7.07 10.55
CA GLY A 171 -30.98 7.53 9.19
C GLY A 171 -30.05 8.67 8.74
N ALA A 172 -29.12 9.13 9.57
CA ALA A 172 -28.18 10.21 9.25
C ALA A 172 -26.73 9.90 9.67
N TRP A 173 -25.80 10.50 8.93
CA TRP A 173 -24.38 10.50 9.31
C TRP A 173 -24.13 11.59 10.37
N ALA A 174 -23.62 11.21 11.50
CA ALA A 174 -23.24 12.11 12.58
C ALA A 174 -21.74 12.00 12.86
N ASN A 175 -21.10 13.12 13.20
CA ASN A 175 -19.72 13.09 13.66
C ASN A 175 -19.65 12.26 14.93
N ALA A 176 -18.66 11.38 15.02
CA ALA A 176 -18.47 10.47 16.14
C ALA A 176 -18.22 11.18 17.48
N LEU A 177 -17.82 12.46 17.44
CA LEU A 177 -17.59 13.31 18.62
C LEU A 177 -18.78 14.21 18.98
N SER A 178 -19.81 14.28 18.12
CA SER A 178 -21.04 15.01 18.45
C SER A 178 -21.93 14.15 19.37
N THR A 179 -22.23 14.63 20.53
CA THR A 179 -23.21 14.08 21.48
C THR A 179 -24.61 14.42 21.07
#